data_a9d3ec66320a4989e6eeca298b1f29a7
#
_entry.id   a9d3ec66320a4989e6eeca298b1f29a7
#
_cell.length_a   1.000
_cell.length_b   1.000
_cell.length_c   1.000
_cell.angle_alpha   90.00
_cell.angle_beta   90.00
_cell.angle_gamma   90.00
#
_symmetry.space_group_name_H-M   'P 1'
#
loop_
_entity.id
_entity.type
_entity.pdbx_description
1 polymer ?
#
loop_
_entity_poly.entity_id
_entity_poly.type
_entity_poly.pdbx_seq_one_letter_code
_entity_poly.pdbx_strand_id
1 'polypeptide(L)'
;MNLDLRLLAVIVVTALATAAAYGQAPEPRINGVTFQSASYVDFRQLQLRQTPAATVTVPATLSFPEQARDRYPAVVVVHTVAGYRDDNEGLYAAELRKAGFATLTYDGFAARGTTGLALSRSGPGMWPSGVADAYAALRLLAGHPRIDPSRIAIVGFSYGGDVAHLAAFAELRAALDPGEARFAAHVAYYPAGVFGAIAEPAAYTGSPVLMLLGEKDDNLPVAKIENYLAYAKAAGSPAPIRIVIYPGAYHAWSVPGLTPLRFYPEYPSTKQCPLILLGSGRPVRLIDGETKPFDPDSQGACIAKAPGYSMVYDAAVRTQSSDESIGFLKQQLLQP
;
A
#
# COMPACT_ATOMS: atom_id res chain seq x y z
N MET A 1 -78.77 -7.66 56.10
CA MET A 1 -77.78 -8.62 55.65
C MET A 1 -76.95 -7.86 54.59
N ASN A 2 -75.77 -7.34 55.00
CA ASN A 2 -74.94 -6.49 54.23
C ASN A 2 -73.95 -7.30 53.33
N LEU A 3 -73.91 -7.00 52.05
CA LEU A 3 -72.85 -7.52 51.17
C LEU A 3 -72.01 -6.34 50.79
N ASP A 4 -70.73 -6.34 51.25
CA ASP A 4 -69.70 -5.45 50.90
C ASP A 4 -69.16 -5.81 49.51
N LEU A 5 -69.19 -4.85 48.53
CA LEU A 5 -68.52 -4.92 47.27
C LEU A 5 -67.11 -4.23 47.43
N ARG A 6 -66.06 -4.99 47.50
CA ARG A 6 -64.72 -4.49 47.45
C ARG A 6 -64.28 -4.34 45.99
N LEU A 7 -64.04 -3.11 45.55
CA LEU A 7 -63.39 -2.77 44.29
C LEU A 7 -61.92 -3.20 44.33
N LEU A 8 -61.52 -4.10 43.41
CA LEU A 8 -60.14 -4.38 43.13
C LEU A 8 -59.62 -3.36 42.09
N ALA A 9 -58.74 -2.48 42.50
CA ALA A 9 -58.03 -1.63 41.62
C ALA A 9 -56.83 -2.42 41.01
N VAL A 10 -56.85 -2.64 39.70
CA VAL A 10 -55.74 -3.23 38.94
C VAL A 10 -54.80 -2.11 38.58
N ILE A 11 -53.62 -2.08 39.22
CA ILE A 11 -52.52 -1.19 38.84
C ILE A 11 -51.77 -1.83 37.68
N VAL A 12 -51.92 -1.27 36.48
CA VAL A 12 -51.09 -1.64 35.31
C VAL A 12 -49.76 -0.87 35.42
N VAL A 13 -48.71 -1.55 35.83
CA VAL A 13 -47.35 -1.00 35.79
C VAL A 13 -46.80 -1.18 34.37
N THR A 14 -46.80 -0.13 33.58
CA THR A 14 -46.08 -0.06 32.28
C THR A 14 -44.59 0.08 32.55
N ALA A 15 -43.86 -1.03 32.46
CA ALA A 15 -42.38 -0.99 32.45
C ALA A 15 -41.89 -0.41 31.11
N LEU A 16 -41.50 0.85 31.12
CA LEU A 16 -40.69 1.45 30.02
C LEU A 16 -39.30 0.80 30.05
N ALA A 17 -39.09 -0.16 29.17
CA ALA A 17 -37.76 -0.69 28.90
C ALA A 17 -36.97 0.40 28.17
N THR A 18 -36.15 1.17 28.89
CA THR A 18 -35.08 1.95 28.31
C THR A 18 -34.03 0.99 27.77
N ALA A 19 -34.05 0.77 26.45
CA ALA A 19 -32.93 0.11 25.77
C ALA A 19 -31.69 1.03 25.92
N ALA A 20 -30.85 0.73 26.91
CA ALA A 20 -29.52 1.29 26.99
C ALA A 20 -28.80 0.87 25.72
N ALA A 21 -28.46 1.85 24.89
CA ALA A 21 -27.53 1.66 23.78
C ALA A 21 -26.19 1.24 24.40
N TYR A 22 -25.94 -0.05 24.50
CA TYR A 22 -24.64 -0.58 24.82
C TYR A 22 -23.73 -0.16 23.65
N GLY A 23 -22.92 0.87 23.86
CA GLY A 23 -21.81 1.17 22.98
C GLY A 23 -21.00 -0.11 22.81
N GLN A 24 -20.88 -0.59 21.57
CA GLN A 24 -20.04 -1.76 21.30
C GLN A 24 -18.63 -1.45 21.82
N ALA A 25 -18.07 -2.39 22.60
CA ALA A 25 -16.68 -2.31 23.01
C ALA A 25 -15.78 -2.17 21.78
N PRO A 26 -14.66 -1.42 21.85
CA PRO A 26 -13.74 -1.28 20.74
C PRO A 26 -13.32 -2.65 20.23
N GLU A 27 -13.34 -2.83 18.90
CA GLU A 27 -12.94 -4.09 18.29
C GLU A 27 -11.50 -4.43 18.67
N PRO A 28 -11.23 -5.62 19.15
CA PRO A 28 -9.91 -6.03 19.56
C PRO A 28 -8.98 -6.13 18.35
N ARG A 29 -7.66 -6.01 18.58
CA ARG A 29 -6.67 -6.42 17.58
C ARG A 29 -6.88 -7.90 17.27
N ILE A 30 -7.02 -8.23 15.98
CA ILE A 30 -7.07 -9.60 15.52
C ILE A 30 -5.66 -10.01 15.09
N ASN A 31 -4.94 -10.67 16.00
CA ASN A 31 -3.63 -11.25 15.68
C ASN A 31 -3.84 -12.67 15.13
N GLY A 32 -2.93 -13.11 14.26
CA GLY A 32 -2.97 -14.47 13.70
C GLY A 32 -3.92 -14.65 12.52
N VAL A 33 -4.37 -13.57 11.90
CA VAL A 33 -5.01 -13.61 10.59
C VAL A 33 -3.98 -14.03 9.56
N THR A 34 -4.36 -14.89 8.62
CA THR A 34 -3.48 -15.32 7.53
C THR A 34 -4.18 -15.19 6.19
N PHE A 35 -3.41 -15.00 5.14
CA PHE A 35 -3.90 -15.10 3.77
C PHE A 35 -2.94 -15.91 2.88
N GLN A 36 -3.49 -16.52 1.85
CA GLN A 36 -2.70 -17.24 0.85
C GLN A 36 -2.24 -16.28 -0.23
N SER A 37 -0.95 -16.28 -0.52
CA SER A 37 -0.32 -15.50 -1.56
C SER A 37 0.59 -16.38 -2.43
N ALA A 38 1.26 -15.75 -3.38
CA ALA A 38 2.12 -16.43 -4.33
C ALA A 38 3.46 -15.71 -4.49
N SER A 39 4.51 -16.47 -4.80
CA SER A 39 5.82 -15.95 -5.18
C SER A 39 6.02 -16.06 -6.68
N TYR A 40 6.53 -15.02 -7.30
CA TYR A 40 6.84 -14.93 -8.72
C TYR A 40 8.33 -14.64 -8.92
N VAL A 41 8.90 -15.15 -9.99
CA VAL A 41 10.31 -14.87 -10.32
C VAL A 41 10.48 -13.52 -11.02
N ASP A 42 9.46 -13.11 -11.77
CA ASP A 42 9.43 -11.81 -12.48
C ASP A 42 8.00 -11.37 -12.82
N PHE A 43 7.86 -10.16 -13.36
CA PHE A 43 6.56 -9.65 -13.81
C PHE A 43 5.98 -10.41 -15.00
N ARG A 44 6.80 -10.99 -15.87
CA ARG A 44 6.33 -11.73 -17.03
C ARG A 44 5.56 -12.99 -16.61
N GLN A 45 6.10 -13.71 -15.59
CA GLN A 45 5.41 -14.88 -15.03
C GLN A 45 4.01 -14.48 -14.52
N LEU A 46 3.92 -13.35 -13.80
CA LEU A 46 2.67 -12.81 -13.29
C LEU A 46 1.71 -12.38 -14.43
N GLN A 47 2.16 -11.55 -15.35
CA GLN A 47 1.35 -11.01 -16.46
C GLN A 47 0.81 -12.10 -17.39
N LEU A 48 1.61 -13.13 -17.65
CA LEU A 48 1.20 -14.29 -18.45
C LEU A 48 0.37 -15.31 -17.66
N ARG A 49 0.05 -15.04 -16.38
CA ARG A 49 -0.72 -15.92 -15.49
C ARG A 49 -0.13 -17.33 -15.41
N GLN A 50 1.19 -17.44 -15.49
CA GLN A 50 1.88 -18.70 -15.34
C GLN A 50 1.81 -19.18 -13.89
N THR A 51 2.01 -20.48 -13.68
CA THR A 51 2.05 -21.06 -12.34
C THR A 51 3.10 -20.34 -11.49
N PRO A 52 2.74 -19.81 -10.29
CA PRO A 52 3.69 -19.18 -9.40
C PRO A 52 4.84 -20.11 -9.01
N ALA A 53 5.99 -19.56 -8.68
CA ALA A 53 7.13 -20.34 -8.18
C ALA A 53 6.83 -21.04 -6.85
N ALA A 54 5.99 -20.41 -6.00
CA ALA A 54 5.52 -21.00 -4.75
C ALA A 54 4.20 -20.36 -4.28
N THR A 55 3.42 -21.12 -3.51
CA THR A 55 2.32 -20.58 -2.69
C THR A 55 2.85 -20.32 -1.28
N VAL A 56 2.46 -19.23 -0.67
CA VAL A 56 2.95 -18.78 0.64
C VAL A 56 1.77 -18.38 1.53
N THR A 57 1.77 -18.88 2.77
CA THR A 57 0.85 -18.40 3.81
C THR A 57 1.49 -17.19 4.50
N VAL A 58 0.84 -16.04 4.43
CA VAL A 58 1.34 -14.78 5.00
C VAL A 58 0.58 -14.48 6.30
N PRO A 59 1.26 -14.49 7.45
CA PRO A 59 0.69 -13.99 8.70
C PRO A 59 0.47 -12.48 8.63
N ALA A 60 -0.66 -12.02 9.18
CA ALA A 60 -1.03 -10.61 9.16
C ALA A 60 -1.73 -10.20 10.47
N THR A 61 -1.76 -8.91 10.74
CA THR A 61 -2.49 -8.30 11.85
C THR A 61 -3.57 -7.37 11.32
N LEU A 62 -4.83 -7.75 11.51
CA LEU A 62 -5.98 -6.88 11.27
C LEU A 62 -6.36 -6.16 12.58
N SER A 63 -6.42 -4.83 12.54
CA SER A 63 -6.76 -4.02 13.70
C SER A 63 -7.81 -2.97 13.35
N PHE A 64 -8.75 -2.75 14.27
CA PHE A 64 -9.85 -1.81 14.09
C PHE A 64 -9.63 -0.51 14.87
N PRO A 65 -10.26 0.61 14.42
CA PRO A 65 -10.36 1.84 15.22
C PRO A 65 -11.11 1.61 16.53
N GLU A 66 -10.90 2.49 17.50
CA GLU A 66 -11.70 2.51 18.74
C GLU A 66 -13.15 2.95 18.47
N GLN A 67 -13.35 3.85 17.50
CA GLN A 67 -14.66 4.33 17.12
C GLN A 67 -15.46 3.21 16.44
N ALA A 68 -16.57 2.81 17.03
CA ALA A 68 -17.45 1.78 16.49
C ALA A 68 -18.14 2.22 15.19
N ARG A 69 -18.20 1.30 14.21
CA ARG A 69 -18.91 1.43 12.94
C ARG A 69 -19.45 0.08 12.51
N ASP A 70 -20.51 0.05 11.71
CA ASP A 70 -21.04 -1.18 11.13
C ASP A 70 -20.03 -1.79 10.15
N ARG A 71 -19.47 -0.94 9.27
CA ARG A 71 -18.38 -1.29 8.34
C ARG A 71 -17.32 -0.21 8.33
N TYR A 72 -16.08 -0.63 8.31
CA TYR A 72 -14.92 0.27 8.31
C TYR A 72 -14.32 0.39 6.91
N PRO A 73 -13.91 1.59 6.51
CA PRO A 73 -12.89 1.71 5.48
C PRO A 73 -11.59 1.09 6.01
N ALA A 74 -10.78 0.53 5.13
CA ALA A 74 -9.56 -0.17 5.53
C ALA A 74 -8.34 0.25 4.72
N VAL A 75 -7.16 0.05 5.30
CA VAL A 75 -5.88 0.32 4.67
C VAL A 75 -4.95 -0.88 4.83
N VAL A 76 -4.45 -1.39 3.69
CA VAL A 76 -3.33 -2.33 3.66
C VAL A 76 -2.04 -1.52 3.79
N VAL A 77 -1.20 -1.85 4.76
CA VAL A 77 0.07 -1.16 5.02
C VAL A 77 1.23 -2.07 4.63
N VAL A 78 1.99 -1.66 3.61
CA VAL A 78 3.09 -2.44 3.03
C VAL A 78 4.43 -1.88 3.48
N HIS A 79 5.27 -2.75 4.01
CA HIS A 79 6.55 -2.44 4.63
C HIS A 79 7.65 -1.99 3.65
N THR A 80 8.73 -1.45 4.18
CA THR A 80 9.97 -1.16 3.44
C THR A 80 10.72 -2.44 3.07
N VAL A 81 11.86 -2.30 2.40
CA VAL A 81 12.79 -3.43 2.14
C VAL A 81 13.34 -4.06 3.44
N ALA A 82 13.22 -3.39 4.57
CA ALA A 82 13.64 -3.93 5.87
C ALA A 82 12.65 -4.93 6.49
N GLY A 83 11.48 -5.14 5.86
CA GLY A 83 10.38 -5.89 6.46
C GLY A 83 9.50 -5.01 7.35
N TYR A 84 8.50 -5.61 8.00
CA TYR A 84 7.61 -4.89 8.90
C TYR A 84 8.33 -4.49 10.20
N ARG A 85 8.10 -3.26 10.64
CA ARG A 85 8.64 -2.70 11.88
C ARG A 85 7.56 -1.98 12.67
N ASP A 86 7.47 -2.26 13.97
CA ASP A 86 6.52 -1.57 14.86
C ASP A 86 6.79 -0.07 14.96
N ASP A 87 8.06 0.33 14.90
CA ASP A 87 8.51 1.72 15.01
C ASP A 87 8.44 2.51 13.68
N ASN A 88 8.01 1.89 12.59
CA ASN A 88 7.71 2.55 11.33
C ASN A 88 6.28 2.23 10.88
N GLU A 89 6.04 1.14 10.18
CA GLU A 89 4.73 0.76 9.65
C GLU A 89 3.67 0.64 10.76
N GLY A 90 4.07 0.15 11.94
CA GLY A 90 3.20 0.04 13.11
C GLY A 90 2.71 1.39 13.64
N LEU A 91 3.57 2.43 13.62
CA LEU A 91 3.20 3.80 13.99
C LEU A 91 2.19 4.38 12.99
N TYR A 92 2.43 4.24 11.68
CA TYR A 92 1.49 4.70 10.66
C TYR A 92 0.15 3.95 10.73
N ALA A 93 0.19 2.64 10.95
CA ALA A 93 -1.02 1.85 11.18
C ALA A 93 -1.81 2.35 12.41
N ALA A 94 -1.13 2.75 13.49
CA ALA A 94 -1.78 3.33 14.67
C ALA A 94 -2.41 4.70 14.37
N GLU A 95 -1.75 5.55 13.59
CA GLU A 95 -2.27 6.86 13.18
C GLU A 95 -3.48 6.70 12.24
N LEU A 96 -3.43 5.77 11.30
CA LEU A 96 -4.55 5.43 10.43
C LEU A 96 -5.76 4.93 11.24
N ARG A 97 -5.55 4.10 12.28
CA ARG A 97 -6.64 3.67 13.18
C ARG A 97 -7.24 4.86 13.95
N LYS A 98 -6.42 5.76 14.48
CA LYS A 98 -6.91 7.01 15.10
C LYS A 98 -7.72 7.87 14.13
N ALA A 99 -7.38 7.81 12.84
CA ALA A 99 -8.08 8.52 11.77
C ALA A 99 -9.39 7.84 11.33
N GLY A 100 -9.71 6.63 11.85
CA GLY A 100 -10.95 5.91 11.61
C GLY A 100 -10.89 4.79 10.57
N PHE A 101 -9.67 4.35 10.16
CA PHE A 101 -9.47 3.24 9.22
C PHE A 101 -9.11 1.95 9.95
N ALA A 102 -9.70 0.82 9.57
CA ALA A 102 -9.13 -0.47 9.89
C ALA A 102 -7.78 -0.65 9.16
N THR A 103 -6.83 -1.35 9.76
CA THR A 103 -5.50 -1.55 9.16
C THR A 103 -5.14 -3.01 9.10
N LEU A 104 -4.57 -3.43 7.98
CA LEU A 104 -3.96 -4.74 7.81
C LEU A 104 -2.46 -4.56 7.57
N THR A 105 -1.65 -5.12 8.46
CA THR A 105 -0.18 -5.12 8.38
C THR A 105 0.33 -6.55 8.25
N TYR A 106 1.42 -6.76 7.53
CA TYR A 106 2.06 -8.07 7.35
C TYR A 106 3.55 -7.90 7.02
N ASP A 107 4.32 -9.00 7.12
CA ASP A 107 5.69 -9.07 6.62
C ASP A 107 5.79 -10.16 5.54
N GLY A 108 5.80 -9.74 4.28
CA GLY A 108 5.87 -10.64 3.14
C GLY A 108 7.23 -11.31 2.98
N PHE A 109 8.31 -10.72 3.51
CA PHE A 109 9.64 -11.31 3.47
C PHE A 109 9.81 -12.38 4.54
N ALA A 110 9.42 -12.09 5.78
CA ALA A 110 9.44 -13.07 6.87
C ALA A 110 8.57 -14.29 6.55
N ALA A 111 7.42 -14.10 5.90
CA ALA A 111 6.57 -15.20 5.45
C ALA A 111 7.26 -16.15 4.45
N ARG A 112 8.29 -15.65 3.74
CA ARG A 112 9.12 -16.42 2.79
C ARG A 112 10.44 -16.91 3.39
N GLY A 113 10.67 -16.70 4.69
CA GLY A 113 11.92 -17.06 5.37
C GLY A 113 13.15 -16.31 4.84
N THR A 114 12.97 -15.07 4.40
CA THR A 114 14.02 -14.26 3.76
C THR A 114 14.00 -12.81 4.26
N THR A 115 14.92 -12.00 3.75
CA THR A 115 14.97 -10.55 3.95
C THR A 115 14.84 -9.82 2.62
N GLY A 116 14.33 -8.57 2.64
CA GLY A 116 14.24 -7.78 1.43
C GLY A 116 15.58 -7.52 0.77
N LEU A 117 16.66 -7.36 1.55
CA LEU A 117 18.00 -7.19 0.98
C LEU A 117 18.49 -8.46 0.25
N ALA A 118 18.21 -9.65 0.77
CA ALA A 118 18.52 -10.90 0.09
C ALA A 118 17.71 -11.03 -1.22
N LEU A 119 16.40 -10.75 -1.17
CA LEU A 119 15.54 -10.78 -2.34
C LEU A 119 15.92 -9.74 -3.39
N SER A 120 16.28 -8.52 -3.00
CA SER A 120 16.69 -7.47 -3.96
C SER A 120 17.95 -7.83 -4.76
N ARG A 121 18.78 -8.72 -4.21
CA ARG A 121 19.98 -9.26 -4.87
C ARG A 121 19.69 -10.51 -5.73
N SER A 122 18.59 -11.19 -5.49
CA SER A 122 18.22 -12.42 -6.21
C SER A 122 17.41 -12.19 -7.49
N GLY A 123 17.05 -10.94 -7.79
CA GLY A 123 16.34 -10.58 -9.01
C GLY A 123 15.02 -9.83 -8.78
N PRO A 124 14.24 -9.61 -9.84
CA PRO A 124 13.08 -8.73 -9.81
C PRO A 124 11.84 -9.34 -9.16
N GLY A 125 11.87 -10.59 -8.71
CA GLY A 125 10.70 -11.33 -8.20
C GLY A 125 10.08 -10.77 -6.93
N MET A 126 10.78 -9.91 -6.18
CA MET A 126 10.25 -9.31 -4.96
C MET A 126 9.04 -8.40 -5.21
N TRP A 127 9.02 -7.65 -6.31
CA TRP A 127 7.92 -6.72 -6.63
C TRP A 127 6.65 -7.44 -7.09
N PRO A 128 6.65 -8.36 -8.07
CA PRO A 128 5.43 -9.09 -8.44
C PRO A 128 4.90 -9.94 -7.29
N SER A 129 5.77 -10.50 -6.44
CA SER A 129 5.35 -11.21 -5.22
C SER A 129 4.70 -10.25 -4.20
N GLY A 130 5.25 -9.05 -4.02
CA GLY A 130 4.66 -8.02 -3.14
C GLY A 130 3.31 -7.53 -3.64
N VAL A 131 3.14 -7.35 -4.96
CA VAL A 131 1.84 -6.99 -5.54
C VAL A 131 0.83 -8.14 -5.35
N ALA A 132 1.27 -9.40 -5.46
CA ALA A 132 0.44 -10.56 -5.15
C ALA A 132 -0.01 -10.59 -3.68
N ASP A 133 0.91 -10.27 -2.74
CA ASP A 133 0.58 -10.13 -1.32
C ASP A 133 -0.45 -9.03 -1.08
N ALA A 134 -0.28 -7.86 -1.72
CA ALA A 134 -1.20 -6.74 -1.59
C ALA A 134 -2.62 -7.10 -2.08
N TYR A 135 -2.75 -7.78 -3.21
CA TYR A 135 -4.05 -8.22 -3.72
C TYR A 135 -4.65 -9.37 -2.91
N ALA A 136 -3.83 -10.26 -2.34
CA ALA A 136 -4.31 -11.27 -1.40
C ALA A 136 -4.83 -10.65 -0.10
N ALA A 137 -4.14 -9.63 0.42
CA ALA A 137 -4.59 -8.81 1.54
C ALA A 137 -5.91 -8.07 1.24
N LEU A 138 -6.03 -7.50 0.04
CA LEU A 138 -7.26 -6.86 -0.43
C LEU A 138 -8.44 -7.85 -0.42
N ARG A 139 -8.28 -9.07 -0.95
CA ARG A 139 -9.33 -10.11 -0.94
C ARG A 139 -9.75 -10.49 0.47
N LEU A 140 -8.77 -10.66 1.38
CA LEU A 140 -9.06 -10.92 2.79
C LEU A 140 -9.94 -9.82 3.39
N LEU A 141 -9.58 -8.55 3.19
CA LEU A 141 -10.35 -7.41 3.69
C LEU A 141 -11.72 -7.30 3.03
N ALA A 142 -11.80 -7.46 1.71
CA ALA A 142 -13.06 -7.38 0.97
C ALA A 142 -14.07 -8.46 1.38
N GLY A 143 -13.61 -9.63 1.82
CA GLY A 143 -14.44 -10.70 2.36
C GLY A 143 -14.76 -10.55 3.84
N HIS A 144 -14.20 -9.61 4.57
CA HIS A 144 -14.43 -9.45 6.00
C HIS A 144 -15.76 -8.72 6.29
N PRO A 145 -16.67 -9.25 7.16
CA PRO A 145 -18.01 -8.69 7.35
C PRO A 145 -18.04 -7.26 7.91
N ARG A 146 -16.98 -6.84 8.61
CA ARG A 146 -16.84 -5.50 9.20
C ARG A 146 -16.07 -4.51 8.30
N ILE A 147 -15.67 -4.89 7.09
CA ILE A 147 -14.97 -4.00 6.14
C ILE A 147 -15.91 -3.63 5.00
N ASP A 148 -15.85 -2.38 4.58
CA ASP A 148 -16.50 -1.93 3.35
C ASP A 148 -15.58 -2.24 2.15
N PRO A 149 -15.94 -3.20 1.27
CA PRO A 149 -15.10 -3.63 0.18
C PRO A 149 -14.85 -2.54 -0.88
N SER A 150 -15.69 -1.51 -0.92
CA SER A 150 -15.52 -0.36 -1.82
C SER A 150 -14.56 0.70 -1.29
N ARG A 151 -14.18 0.63 -0.01
CA ARG A 151 -13.37 1.62 0.71
C ARG A 151 -12.10 1.02 1.29
N ILE A 152 -11.33 0.31 0.47
CA ILE A 152 -10.04 -0.27 0.85
C ILE A 152 -8.93 0.45 0.08
N ALA A 153 -7.96 1.00 0.78
CA ALA A 153 -6.78 1.62 0.19
C ALA A 153 -5.50 0.84 0.51
N ILE A 154 -4.40 1.24 -0.14
CA ILE A 154 -3.06 0.73 0.12
C ILE A 154 -2.11 1.88 0.40
N VAL A 155 -1.27 1.73 1.42
CA VAL A 155 -0.17 2.63 1.79
C VAL A 155 1.10 1.80 1.83
N GLY A 156 2.17 2.28 1.22
CA GLY A 156 3.44 1.56 1.22
C GLY A 156 4.65 2.47 1.25
N PHE A 157 5.77 1.96 1.75
CA PHE A 157 7.00 2.69 2.03
C PHE A 157 8.17 2.10 1.24
N SER A 158 8.93 2.93 0.49
CA SER A 158 10.06 2.48 -0.33
C SER A 158 9.66 1.33 -1.26
N TYR A 159 10.16 0.12 -1.04
CA TYR A 159 9.67 -1.10 -1.71
C TYR A 159 8.14 -1.21 -1.67
N GLY A 160 7.54 -1.01 -0.50
CA GLY A 160 6.08 -0.98 -0.36
C GLY A 160 5.42 0.18 -1.12
N GLY A 161 6.13 1.29 -1.30
CA GLY A 161 5.72 2.40 -2.14
C GLY A 161 5.61 2.01 -3.61
N ASP A 162 6.58 1.24 -4.11
CA ASP A 162 6.48 0.62 -5.45
C ASP A 162 5.29 -0.34 -5.53
N VAL A 163 5.12 -1.21 -4.52
CA VAL A 163 3.99 -2.15 -4.47
C VAL A 163 2.65 -1.40 -4.51
N ALA A 164 2.51 -0.31 -3.73
CA ALA A 164 1.31 0.51 -3.72
C ALA A 164 1.04 1.16 -5.08
N HIS A 165 2.08 1.65 -5.77
CA HIS A 165 1.96 2.22 -7.11
C HIS A 165 1.62 1.13 -8.15
N LEU A 166 2.34 0.01 -8.15
CA LEU A 166 2.11 -1.11 -9.07
C LEU A 166 0.71 -1.73 -8.91
N ALA A 167 0.16 -1.75 -7.71
CA ALA A 167 -1.20 -2.19 -7.46
C ALA A 167 -2.27 -1.28 -8.11
N ALA A 168 -1.90 -0.10 -8.62
CA ALA A 168 -2.78 0.75 -9.41
C ALA A 168 -2.86 0.33 -10.90
N PHE A 169 -2.09 -0.68 -11.35
CA PHE A 169 -2.06 -1.08 -12.75
C PHE A 169 -3.15 -2.10 -13.07
N ALA A 170 -3.99 -1.77 -14.06
CA ALA A 170 -5.13 -2.58 -14.46
C ALA A 170 -4.71 -4.01 -14.88
N GLU A 171 -3.59 -4.14 -15.58
CA GLU A 171 -3.07 -5.43 -16.05
C GLU A 171 -2.63 -6.33 -14.88
N LEU A 172 -1.91 -5.79 -13.89
CA LEU A 172 -1.48 -6.55 -12.71
C LEU A 172 -2.69 -6.94 -11.86
N ARG A 173 -3.65 -6.03 -11.69
CA ARG A 173 -4.93 -6.35 -11.05
C ARG A 173 -5.64 -7.51 -11.77
N ALA A 174 -5.79 -7.42 -13.09
CA ALA A 174 -6.46 -8.46 -13.86
C ALA A 174 -5.76 -9.82 -13.79
N ALA A 175 -4.44 -9.84 -13.62
CA ALA A 175 -3.68 -11.07 -13.48
C ALA A 175 -3.85 -11.74 -12.11
N LEU A 176 -3.99 -10.95 -11.04
CA LEU A 176 -4.01 -11.42 -9.64
C LEU A 176 -5.41 -11.58 -9.07
N ASP A 177 -6.35 -10.74 -9.51
CA ASP A 177 -7.72 -10.75 -9.05
C ASP A 177 -8.66 -10.31 -10.18
N PRO A 178 -9.13 -11.26 -10.99
CA PRO A 178 -10.05 -10.95 -12.09
C PRO A 178 -11.46 -10.53 -11.63
N GLY A 179 -11.74 -10.56 -10.31
CA GLY A 179 -12.99 -10.09 -9.74
C GLY A 179 -13.13 -8.57 -9.73
N GLU A 180 -14.11 -8.07 -8.99
CA GLU A 180 -14.44 -6.64 -8.89
C GLU A 180 -13.57 -5.88 -7.88
N ALA A 181 -12.89 -6.59 -6.97
CA ALA A 181 -12.08 -5.99 -5.93
C ALA A 181 -10.94 -5.14 -6.51
N ARG A 182 -10.81 -3.92 -6.00
CA ARG A 182 -9.73 -2.99 -6.33
C ARG A 182 -9.45 -2.08 -5.13
N PHE A 183 -8.25 -1.57 -5.07
CA PHE A 183 -7.97 -0.49 -4.13
C PHE A 183 -8.66 0.79 -4.59
N ALA A 184 -9.34 1.47 -3.68
CA ALA A 184 -10.00 2.75 -3.94
C ALA A 184 -9.03 3.94 -4.00
N ALA A 185 -7.86 3.80 -3.35
CA ALA A 185 -6.79 4.79 -3.37
C ALA A 185 -5.44 4.15 -3.06
N HIS A 186 -4.36 4.79 -3.51
CA HIS A 186 -2.98 4.32 -3.35
C HIS A 186 -2.12 5.46 -2.79
N VAL A 187 -1.28 5.16 -1.79
CA VAL A 187 -0.30 6.11 -1.27
C VAL A 187 1.09 5.46 -1.30
N ALA A 188 2.01 6.08 -2.03
CA ALA A 188 3.37 5.63 -2.21
C ALA A 188 4.36 6.61 -1.55
N TYR A 189 4.93 6.23 -0.41
CA TYR A 189 5.98 6.98 0.28
C TYR A 189 7.32 6.66 -0.34
N TYR A 190 8.04 7.67 -0.80
CA TYR A 190 9.40 7.53 -1.37
C TYR A 190 9.59 6.18 -2.10
N PRO A 191 8.77 5.88 -3.12
CA PRO A 191 8.88 4.59 -3.82
C PRO A 191 10.29 4.40 -4.37
N ALA A 192 10.74 3.15 -4.51
CA ALA A 192 12.08 2.87 -5.00
C ALA A 192 12.26 3.12 -6.51
N GLY A 193 11.17 3.40 -7.22
CA GLY A 193 11.20 3.94 -8.58
C GLY A 193 11.60 2.97 -9.69
N VAL A 194 11.49 1.68 -9.42
CA VAL A 194 11.97 0.67 -10.35
C VAL A 194 11.04 0.47 -11.54
N PHE A 195 9.72 0.65 -11.33
CA PHE A 195 8.74 0.35 -12.36
C PHE A 195 7.68 1.44 -12.48
N GLY A 196 7.30 1.76 -13.72
CA GLY A 196 6.15 2.55 -14.08
C GLY A 196 5.17 1.75 -14.95
N ALA A 197 4.01 2.29 -15.25
CA ALA A 197 3.08 1.70 -16.22
C ALA A 197 3.18 2.39 -17.56
N ILE A 198 2.99 1.66 -18.64
CA ILE A 198 2.89 2.26 -19.96
C ILE A 198 1.61 3.10 -20.07
N ALA A 199 1.76 4.17 -20.82
CA ALA A 199 0.77 5.17 -21.10
C ALA A 199 -0.30 4.70 -22.11
N GLU A 200 -0.99 3.61 -21.82
CA GLU A 200 -2.21 3.22 -22.53
C GLU A 200 -3.45 3.68 -21.75
N PRO A 201 -4.57 4.01 -22.39
CA PRO A 201 -5.76 4.51 -21.69
C PRO A 201 -6.28 3.61 -20.57
N ALA A 202 -6.03 2.31 -20.63
CA ALA A 202 -6.42 1.30 -19.65
C ALA A 202 -5.28 0.89 -18.70
N ALA A 203 -4.14 1.59 -18.68
CA ALA A 203 -2.96 1.20 -17.92
C ALA A 203 -3.19 1.24 -16.41
N TYR A 204 -4.04 2.12 -15.94
CA TYR A 204 -4.41 2.26 -14.52
C TYR A 204 -5.82 1.77 -14.22
N THR A 205 -6.07 1.35 -12.97
CA THR A 205 -7.41 0.99 -12.49
C THR A 205 -8.38 2.16 -12.42
N GLY A 206 -7.89 3.39 -12.59
CA GLY A 206 -8.64 4.63 -12.43
C GLY A 206 -8.68 5.16 -10.99
N SER A 207 -8.19 4.40 -10.01
CA SER A 207 -8.08 4.86 -8.62
C SER A 207 -6.93 5.86 -8.47
N PRO A 208 -7.10 6.94 -7.66
CA PRO A 208 -6.10 7.96 -7.50
C PRO A 208 -4.87 7.44 -6.74
N VAL A 209 -3.69 7.94 -7.13
CA VAL A 209 -2.40 7.66 -6.52
C VAL A 209 -1.83 8.95 -5.93
N LEU A 210 -1.49 8.95 -4.65
CA LEU A 210 -0.67 9.97 -4.01
C LEU A 210 0.76 9.46 -3.90
N MET A 211 1.71 10.18 -4.48
CA MET A 211 3.13 9.86 -4.41
C MET A 211 3.87 10.94 -3.65
N LEU A 212 4.52 10.57 -2.56
CA LEU A 212 5.24 11.45 -1.65
C LEU A 212 6.74 11.28 -1.89
N LEU A 213 7.41 12.35 -2.33
CA LEU A 213 8.78 12.33 -2.81
C LEU A 213 9.67 13.25 -1.98
N GLY A 214 10.90 12.82 -1.70
CA GLY A 214 11.94 13.67 -1.13
C GLY A 214 12.69 14.42 -2.24
N GLU A 215 12.88 15.74 -2.07
CA GLU A 215 13.66 16.53 -3.04
C GLU A 215 15.09 16.00 -3.19
N LYS A 216 15.69 15.51 -2.10
CA LYS A 216 17.06 14.99 -2.03
C LYS A 216 17.14 13.47 -2.11
N ASP A 217 16.03 12.80 -2.45
CA ASP A 217 16.01 11.35 -2.62
C ASP A 217 16.84 10.97 -3.86
N ASP A 218 18.04 10.44 -3.62
CA ASP A 218 18.94 10.00 -4.67
C ASP A 218 18.71 8.54 -5.09
N ASN A 219 17.76 7.82 -4.48
CA ASN A 219 17.29 6.52 -4.98
C ASN A 219 16.26 6.70 -6.11
N LEU A 220 15.28 7.59 -5.90
CA LEU A 220 14.33 8.00 -6.93
C LEU A 220 14.36 9.52 -7.12
N PRO A 221 15.22 10.04 -7.99
CA PRO A 221 15.22 11.46 -8.32
C PRO A 221 13.86 11.93 -8.85
N VAL A 222 13.35 13.04 -8.31
CA VAL A 222 12.03 13.61 -8.67
C VAL A 222 11.88 13.76 -10.19
N ALA A 223 12.92 14.21 -10.88
CA ALA A 223 12.91 14.38 -12.33
C ALA A 223 12.54 13.12 -13.11
N LYS A 224 12.81 11.91 -12.57
CA LYS A 224 12.39 10.67 -13.24
C LYS A 224 10.87 10.50 -13.24
N ILE A 225 10.21 10.84 -12.15
CA ILE A 225 8.76 10.77 -12.06
C ILE A 225 8.11 11.85 -12.91
N GLU A 226 8.64 13.07 -12.88
CA GLU A 226 8.18 14.16 -13.73
C GLU A 226 8.30 13.81 -15.23
N ASN A 227 9.42 13.25 -15.65
CA ASN A 227 9.63 12.77 -17.02
C ASN A 227 8.63 11.66 -17.39
N TYR A 228 8.38 10.73 -16.48
CA TYR A 228 7.37 9.69 -16.69
C TYR A 228 5.96 10.28 -16.85
N LEU A 229 5.57 11.20 -15.98
CA LEU A 229 4.26 11.86 -16.06
C LEU A 229 4.09 12.67 -17.36
N ALA A 230 5.16 13.36 -17.79
CA ALA A 230 5.19 14.07 -19.06
C ALA A 230 5.02 13.11 -20.24
N TYR A 231 5.75 11.99 -20.24
CA TYR A 231 5.63 10.95 -21.24
C TYR A 231 4.21 10.37 -21.29
N ALA A 232 3.64 9.98 -20.14
CA ALA A 232 2.30 9.41 -20.05
C ALA A 232 1.23 10.38 -20.58
N LYS A 233 1.37 11.67 -20.25
CA LYS A 233 0.48 12.74 -20.74
C LYS A 233 0.61 12.91 -22.27
N ALA A 234 1.82 12.93 -22.79
CA ALA A 234 2.07 13.08 -24.23
C ALA A 234 1.53 11.88 -25.03
N ALA A 235 1.55 10.69 -24.45
CA ALA A 235 0.97 9.48 -25.06
C ALA A 235 -0.57 9.39 -24.92
N GLY A 236 -1.24 10.42 -24.38
CA GLY A 236 -2.70 10.46 -24.26
C GLY A 236 -3.29 9.64 -23.13
N SER A 237 -2.46 9.14 -22.20
CA SER A 237 -2.88 8.37 -21.03
C SER A 237 -2.26 8.96 -19.75
N PRO A 238 -2.79 10.09 -19.25
CA PRO A 238 -2.27 10.72 -18.05
C PRO A 238 -2.43 9.76 -16.87
N ALA A 239 -1.33 9.54 -16.15
CA ALA A 239 -1.35 8.73 -14.94
C ALA A 239 -2.16 9.45 -13.85
N PRO A 240 -3.01 8.74 -13.07
CA PRO A 240 -3.81 9.34 -12.00
C PRO A 240 -2.97 9.62 -10.75
N ILE A 241 -1.78 10.21 -10.93
CA ILE A 241 -0.78 10.42 -9.90
C ILE A 241 -0.71 11.90 -9.54
N ARG A 242 -0.92 12.19 -8.25
CA ARG A 242 -0.59 13.47 -7.63
C ARG A 242 0.72 13.29 -6.86
N ILE A 243 1.70 14.16 -7.12
CA ILE A 243 2.97 14.18 -6.38
C ILE A 243 2.97 15.29 -5.35
N VAL A 244 3.61 15.01 -4.21
CA VAL A 244 3.99 16.01 -3.19
C VAL A 244 5.48 15.86 -2.95
N ILE A 245 6.22 16.97 -3.06
CA ILE A 245 7.67 17.00 -2.90
C ILE A 245 8.00 17.67 -1.57
N TYR A 246 8.79 17.01 -0.72
CA TYR A 246 9.26 17.54 0.56
C TYR A 246 10.66 18.14 0.39
N PRO A 247 10.82 19.47 0.53
CA PRO A 247 12.11 20.13 0.38
C PRO A 247 13.15 19.59 1.38
N GLY A 248 14.34 19.30 0.90
CA GLY A 248 15.45 18.81 1.72
C GLY A 248 15.36 17.36 2.18
N ALA A 249 14.22 16.67 1.99
CA ALA A 249 14.03 15.30 2.42
C ALA A 249 14.80 14.30 1.55
N TYR A 250 15.43 13.32 2.20
CA TYR A 250 16.09 12.18 1.60
C TYR A 250 15.18 10.94 1.59
N HIS A 251 15.68 9.81 1.06
CA HIS A 251 14.97 8.54 1.14
C HIS A 251 14.74 8.10 2.59
N ALA A 252 13.64 7.38 2.84
CA ALA A 252 13.29 6.76 4.12
C ALA A 252 13.15 7.74 5.31
N TRP A 253 12.70 8.99 5.07
CA TRP A 253 12.48 9.99 6.13
C TRP A 253 11.54 9.54 7.25
N SER A 254 10.74 8.52 7.02
CA SER A 254 9.78 8.00 8.01
C SER A 254 10.38 7.02 9.00
N VAL A 255 11.57 6.46 8.72
CA VAL A 255 12.14 5.32 9.45
C VAL A 255 12.98 5.82 10.64
N PRO A 256 12.51 5.69 11.91
CA PRO A 256 13.30 6.07 13.08
C PRO A 256 14.63 5.32 13.16
N GLY A 257 15.64 5.99 13.71
CA GLY A 257 16.96 5.42 13.85
C GLY A 257 17.90 5.61 12.66
N LEU A 258 17.40 6.09 11.51
CA LEU A 258 18.24 6.49 10.37
C LEU A 258 18.82 7.90 10.57
N THR A 259 19.54 8.11 11.68
CA THR A 259 20.22 9.37 12.02
C THR A 259 21.65 9.10 12.44
N PRO A 260 22.62 9.91 12.06
CA PRO A 260 22.58 11.02 11.09
C PRO A 260 22.43 10.54 9.65
N LEU A 261 22.34 11.48 8.69
CA LEU A 261 22.39 11.18 7.25
C LEU A 261 23.59 10.27 6.92
N ARG A 262 23.35 9.17 6.23
CA ARG A 262 24.34 8.20 5.78
C ARG A 262 24.06 7.70 4.39
N PHE A 263 25.12 7.40 3.66
CA PHE A 263 25.06 6.66 2.41
C PHE A 263 25.15 5.15 2.69
N TYR A 264 24.32 4.36 2.02
CA TYR A 264 24.19 2.91 2.20
C TYR A 264 24.53 2.19 0.89
N PRO A 265 25.81 1.84 0.65
CA PRO A 265 26.27 1.29 -0.61
C PRO A 265 25.78 -0.15 -0.86
N GLU A 266 25.32 -0.85 0.17
CA GLU A 266 24.87 -2.25 0.08
C GLU A 266 23.53 -2.44 -0.61
N TYR A 267 22.73 -1.38 -0.75
CA TYR A 267 21.43 -1.46 -1.41
C TYR A 267 21.57 -1.25 -2.93
N PRO A 268 20.88 -2.06 -3.75
CA PRO A 268 20.79 -1.78 -5.17
C PRO A 268 20.00 -0.48 -5.40
N SER A 269 20.44 0.30 -6.39
CA SER A 269 19.77 1.56 -6.75
C SER A 269 19.61 1.68 -8.26
N THR A 270 18.48 2.22 -8.69
CA THR A 270 18.16 2.47 -10.09
C THR A 270 18.32 3.96 -10.45
N LYS A 271 18.94 4.77 -9.58
CA LYS A 271 19.04 6.24 -9.72
C LYS A 271 19.56 6.70 -11.08
N GLN A 272 20.48 5.96 -11.68
CA GLN A 272 21.03 6.27 -13.01
C GLN A 272 20.42 5.41 -14.12
N CYS A 273 19.52 4.47 -13.80
CA CYS A 273 18.93 3.58 -14.79
C CYS A 273 17.67 4.19 -15.40
N PRO A 274 17.37 3.86 -16.66
CA PRO A 274 16.08 4.17 -17.24
C PRO A 274 14.94 3.59 -16.43
N LEU A 275 13.80 4.26 -16.40
CA LEU A 275 12.56 3.66 -15.89
C LEU A 275 12.17 2.46 -16.75
N ILE A 276 11.69 1.41 -16.11
CA ILE A 276 11.08 0.27 -16.79
C ILE A 276 9.57 0.52 -16.79
N LEU A 277 8.99 0.54 -17.98
CA LEU A 277 7.55 0.68 -18.15
C LEU A 277 6.95 -0.70 -18.39
N LEU A 278 5.91 -1.01 -17.64
CA LEU A 278 5.10 -2.22 -17.80
C LEU A 278 3.82 -1.85 -18.55
N GLY A 279 3.49 -2.61 -19.58
CA GLY A 279 2.27 -2.43 -20.36
C GLY A 279 1.80 -3.75 -20.95
N SER A 280 0.74 -3.72 -21.74
CA SER A 280 0.18 -4.91 -22.38
C SER A 280 1.21 -5.59 -23.27
N GLY A 281 1.92 -6.57 -22.75
CA GLY A 281 2.82 -7.43 -23.50
C GLY A 281 4.25 -7.50 -22.98
N ARG A 282 5.10 -6.55 -23.25
CA ARG A 282 6.52 -6.62 -22.88
C ARG A 282 7.00 -5.36 -22.16
N PRO A 283 7.80 -5.50 -21.10
CA PRO A 283 8.41 -4.34 -20.48
C PRO A 283 9.34 -3.62 -21.46
N VAL A 284 9.32 -2.29 -21.41
CA VAL A 284 10.22 -1.41 -22.17
C VAL A 284 10.95 -0.46 -21.23
N ARG A 285 12.04 0.17 -21.70
CA ARG A 285 12.76 1.21 -20.97
C ARG A 285 12.39 2.57 -21.54
N LEU A 286 12.19 3.55 -20.67
CA LEU A 286 12.02 4.95 -21.05
C LEU A 286 13.38 5.65 -21.02
N ILE A 287 13.87 6.05 -22.18
CA ILE A 287 15.17 6.71 -22.37
C ILE A 287 14.94 7.95 -23.24
N ASP A 288 15.23 9.13 -22.68
CA ASP A 288 15.12 10.43 -23.39
C ASP A 288 13.73 10.66 -24.02
N GLY A 289 12.66 10.24 -23.31
CA GLY A 289 11.30 10.38 -23.78
C GLY A 289 10.83 9.33 -24.79
N GLU A 290 11.69 8.39 -25.16
CA GLU A 290 11.38 7.30 -26.10
C GLU A 290 11.37 5.92 -25.41
N THR A 291 10.56 5.02 -25.91
CA THR A 291 10.58 3.63 -25.44
C THR A 291 11.58 2.80 -26.24
N LYS A 292 12.42 2.06 -25.53
CA LYS A 292 13.36 1.08 -26.09
C LYS A 292 13.02 -0.31 -25.56
N PRO A 293 13.32 -1.40 -26.26
CA PRO A 293 13.12 -2.75 -25.74
C PRO A 293 13.81 -2.94 -24.38
N PHE A 294 13.15 -3.70 -23.50
CA PHE A 294 13.77 -4.05 -22.22
C PHE A 294 14.95 -5.01 -22.45
N ASP A 295 16.05 -4.70 -21.79
CA ASP A 295 17.29 -5.49 -21.85
C ASP A 295 17.76 -5.70 -20.39
N PRO A 296 17.60 -6.94 -19.85
CA PRO A 296 17.98 -7.28 -18.48
C PRO A 296 19.46 -7.04 -18.19
N ASP A 297 20.35 -7.32 -19.15
CA ASP A 297 21.81 -7.19 -18.97
C ASP A 297 22.20 -5.71 -18.82
N SER A 298 21.64 -4.84 -19.68
CA SER A 298 21.83 -3.39 -19.55
C SER A 298 21.26 -2.85 -18.22
N GLN A 299 20.14 -3.36 -17.76
CA GLN A 299 19.55 -2.96 -16.49
C GLN A 299 20.41 -3.40 -15.31
N GLY A 300 20.90 -4.64 -15.31
CA GLY A 300 21.82 -5.17 -14.30
C GLY A 300 23.14 -4.40 -14.25
N ALA A 301 23.72 -4.12 -15.43
CA ALA A 301 24.95 -3.34 -15.55
C ALA A 301 24.76 -1.89 -15.06
N CYS A 302 23.58 -1.30 -15.29
CA CYS A 302 23.25 0.03 -14.81
C CYS A 302 23.16 0.07 -13.28
N ILE A 303 22.45 -0.87 -12.64
CA ILE A 303 22.35 -0.97 -11.17
C ILE A 303 23.75 -1.11 -10.56
N ALA A 304 24.61 -1.94 -11.16
CA ALA A 304 25.97 -2.19 -10.69
C ALA A 304 26.88 -0.93 -10.74
N LYS A 305 26.61 0.01 -11.64
CA LYS A 305 27.43 1.25 -11.80
C LYS A 305 27.21 2.27 -10.69
N ALA A 306 26.03 2.30 -10.06
CA ALA A 306 25.69 3.32 -9.09
C ALA A 306 24.90 2.73 -7.91
N PRO A 307 25.47 1.74 -7.18
CA PRO A 307 24.82 1.16 -6.03
C PRO A 307 24.70 2.19 -4.90
N GLY A 308 23.75 1.94 -4.01
CA GLY A 308 23.54 2.71 -2.81
C GLY A 308 22.82 4.04 -3.00
N TYR A 309 22.29 4.52 -1.91
CA TYR A 309 21.63 5.82 -1.79
C TYR A 309 21.67 6.31 -0.35
N SER A 310 21.35 7.60 -0.20
CA SER A 310 21.39 8.27 1.09
C SER A 310 20.06 8.16 1.81
N MET A 311 20.11 7.86 3.12
CA MET A 311 18.90 7.78 3.96
C MET A 311 19.10 8.61 5.24
N VAL A 312 18.01 9.22 5.69
CA VAL A 312 17.94 9.90 6.99
C VAL A 312 16.50 9.98 7.46
N TYR A 313 16.31 9.81 8.77
CA TYR A 313 15.04 10.10 9.42
C TYR A 313 14.83 11.62 9.54
N ASP A 314 13.64 12.10 9.19
CA ASP A 314 13.21 13.49 9.36
C ASP A 314 11.84 13.54 10.03
N ALA A 315 11.82 13.93 11.31
CA ALA A 315 10.60 13.96 12.12
C ALA A 315 9.55 14.94 11.60
N ALA A 316 9.97 16.08 11.05
CA ALA A 316 9.07 17.10 10.52
C ALA A 316 8.39 16.60 9.24
N VAL A 317 9.19 16.09 8.29
CA VAL A 317 8.67 15.51 7.05
C VAL A 317 7.82 14.28 7.34
N ARG A 318 8.22 13.43 8.29
CA ARG A 318 7.43 12.27 8.73
C ARG A 318 6.03 12.69 9.18
N THR A 319 5.93 13.72 10.02
CA THR A 319 4.63 14.23 10.51
C THR A 319 3.82 14.83 9.37
N GLN A 320 4.41 15.73 8.59
CA GLN A 320 3.74 16.39 7.46
C GLN A 320 3.23 15.37 6.43
N SER A 321 4.04 14.37 6.09
CA SER A 321 3.66 13.33 5.12
C SER A 321 2.57 12.40 5.65
N SER A 322 2.53 12.14 6.96
CA SER A 322 1.43 11.40 7.60
C SER A 322 0.11 12.18 7.51
N ASP A 323 0.13 13.46 7.85
CA ASP A 323 -1.07 14.32 7.76
C ASP A 323 -1.59 14.42 6.32
N GLU A 324 -0.69 14.59 5.35
CA GLU A 324 -1.02 14.63 3.92
C GLU A 324 -1.68 13.33 3.45
N SER A 325 -1.11 12.18 3.81
CA SER A 325 -1.65 10.88 3.41
C SER A 325 -2.99 10.58 4.08
N ILE A 326 -3.13 10.88 5.37
CA ILE A 326 -4.39 10.72 6.12
C ILE A 326 -5.47 11.64 5.54
N GLY A 327 -5.13 12.89 5.24
CA GLY A 327 -6.03 13.85 4.59
C GLY A 327 -6.52 13.34 3.25
N PHE A 328 -5.61 12.86 2.40
CA PHE A 328 -5.93 12.25 1.12
C PHE A 328 -6.85 11.02 1.28
N LEU A 329 -6.52 10.10 2.16
CA LEU A 329 -7.32 8.89 2.39
C LEU A 329 -8.72 9.23 2.94
N LYS A 330 -8.85 10.22 3.82
CA LYS A 330 -10.17 10.70 4.30
C LYS A 330 -11.00 11.24 3.14
N GLN A 331 -10.40 12.00 2.23
CA GLN A 331 -11.08 12.52 1.05
C GLN A 331 -11.58 11.39 0.14
N GLN A 332 -10.78 10.33 -0.05
CA GLN A 332 -11.12 9.24 -0.97
C GLN A 332 -12.07 8.20 -0.36
N LEU A 333 -12.02 7.97 0.96
CA LEU A 333 -12.68 6.82 1.59
C LEU A 333 -13.78 7.20 2.60
N LEU A 334 -13.81 8.44 3.10
CA LEU A 334 -14.76 8.86 4.14
C LEU A 334 -15.78 9.87 3.65
N GLN A 335 -15.63 10.43 2.46
CA GLN A 335 -16.67 11.27 1.88
C GLN A 335 -17.83 10.40 1.39
N PRO A 336 -19.09 10.86 1.55
CA PRO A 336 -20.29 10.13 1.16
C PRO A 336 -20.36 9.89 -0.35
#